data_39664179ff8ace91443d8cfb47619b26
#
_entry.id   39664179ff8ace91443d8cfb47619b26
#
_cell.length_a   1.000
_cell.length_b   1.000
_cell.length_c   1.000
_cell.angle_alpha   90.00
_cell.angle_beta   90.00
_cell.angle_gamma   90.00
#
_symmetry.space_group_name_H-M   'P 1'
#
loop_
_entity.id
_entity.type
_entity.pdbx_description
1 polymer ?
#
loop_
_entity_poly.entity_id
_entity_poly.type
_entity_poly.pdbx_seq_one_letter_code
_entity_poly.pdbx_strand_id
1 'polypeptide(L)'
;MLDSVHVPVLAAGGIGSGRAMAAALAAGASGVRVGTRFIVAEEAEAHPQYQKALIYAEPEDTVVTEVFSENWPNAPHRVLRSSVEAAQAFKGEVVGQRRLASSGEMVPAKRFESITMTRDTTGTLEAMPHWAGESVASVEKVQPAAAIIDELVSEAERLLHTWK
;
A
#
# COMPACT_ATOMS: atom_id res chain seq x y z
N MET A 1 -7.16 1.58 -23.11
CA MET A 1 -7.70 2.65 -22.25
C MET A 1 -7.22 4.03 -22.68
N LEU A 2 -5.92 4.30 -22.80
CA LEU A 2 -5.42 5.64 -23.20
C LEU A 2 -6.00 6.10 -24.54
N ASP A 3 -6.09 5.22 -25.53
CA ASP A 3 -6.68 5.53 -26.85
C ASP A 3 -8.21 5.68 -26.87
N SER A 4 -8.86 5.37 -25.74
CA SER A 4 -10.32 5.33 -25.62
C SER A 4 -10.89 6.50 -24.81
N VAL A 5 -10.03 7.34 -24.23
CA VAL A 5 -10.45 8.48 -23.40
C VAL A 5 -9.68 9.74 -23.75
N HIS A 6 -10.32 10.92 -23.58
CA HIS A 6 -9.73 12.23 -23.86
C HIS A 6 -9.47 13.05 -22.59
N VAL A 7 -9.31 12.38 -21.45
CA VAL A 7 -8.99 12.99 -20.16
C VAL A 7 -7.61 12.52 -19.69
N PRO A 8 -6.93 13.29 -18.83
CA PRO A 8 -5.68 12.83 -18.22
C PRO A 8 -5.87 11.50 -17.49
N VAL A 9 -4.98 10.54 -17.74
CA VAL A 9 -5.01 9.22 -17.10
C VAL A 9 -3.81 9.07 -16.19
N LEU A 10 -4.05 8.75 -14.94
CA LEU A 10 -3.02 8.39 -13.96
C LEU A 10 -2.91 6.87 -13.88
N ALA A 11 -1.72 6.34 -14.16
CA ALA A 11 -1.46 4.91 -13.99
C ALA A 11 -1.28 4.57 -12.50
N ALA A 12 -1.92 3.50 -12.03
CA ALA A 12 -1.84 3.05 -10.65
C ALA A 12 -1.72 1.52 -10.58
N GLY A 13 -1.08 1.02 -9.50
CA GLY A 13 -0.85 -0.41 -9.28
C GLY A 13 0.50 -0.89 -9.84
N GLY A 14 1.26 -1.59 -9.01
CA GLY A 14 2.59 -2.12 -9.38
C GLY A 14 3.70 -1.09 -9.55
N ILE A 15 3.42 0.21 -9.39
CA ILE A 15 4.41 1.28 -9.59
C ILE A 15 5.08 1.61 -8.25
N GLY A 16 6.35 1.24 -8.14
CA GLY A 16 7.16 1.50 -6.94
C GLY A 16 8.60 1.95 -7.25
N SER A 17 8.97 2.03 -8.55
CA SER A 17 10.30 2.48 -9.00
C SER A 17 10.17 3.52 -10.10
N GLY A 18 11.22 4.31 -10.31
CA GLY A 18 11.28 5.25 -11.44
C GLY A 18 11.24 4.54 -12.79
N ARG A 19 11.71 3.31 -12.87
CA ARG A 19 11.58 2.46 -14.07
C ARG A 19 10.12 2.17 -14.42
N ALA A 20 9.31 1.77 -13.43
CA ALA A 20 7.88 1.54 -13.63
C ALA A 20 7.14 2.85 -13.96
N MET A 21 7.54 3.96 -13.34
CA MET A 21 7.03 5.30 -13.64
C MET A 21 7.37 5.70 -15.08
N ALA A 22 8.64 5.56 -15.52
CA ALA A 22 9.05 5.86 -16.88
C ALA A 22 8.27 5.04 -17.92
N ALA A 23 8.07 3.74 -17.66
CA ALA A 23 7.28 2.87 -18.53
C ALA A 23 5.81 3.34 -18.68
N ALA A 24 5.17 3.72 -17.58
CA ALA A 24 3.81 4.25 -17.58
C ALA A 24 3.70 5.57 -18.37
N LEU A 25 4.65 6.49 -18.16
CA LEU A 25 4.70 7.76 -18.87
C LEU A 25 4.98 7.57 -20.36
N ALA A 26 5.94 6.70 -20.72
CA ALA A 26 6.23 6.36 -22.13
C ALA A 26 5.04 5.70 -22.84
N ALA A 27 4.20 4.95 -22.10
CA ALA A 27 2.95 4.39 -22.63
C ALA A 27 1.85 5.45 -22.81
N GLY A 28 2.05 6.70 -22.42
CA GLY A 28 1.10 7.80 -22.59
C GLY A 28 0.29 8.17 -21.36
N ALA A 29 0.59 7.63 -20.18
CA ALA A 29 -0.03 8.09 -18.94
C ALA A 29 0.37 9.54 -18.64
N SER A 30 -0.58 10.33 -18.13
CA SER A 30 -0.34 11.73 -17.73
C SER A 30 0.42 11.85 -16.38
N GLY A 31 0.50 10.77 -15.65
CA GLY A 31 1.18 10.66 -14.37
C GLY A 31 0.99 9.29 -13.73
N VAL A 32 1.48 9.14 -12.52
CA VAL A 32 1.35 7.90 -11.76
C VAL A 32 0.76 8.15 -10.37
N ARG A 33 0.11 7.14 -9.81
CA ARG A 33 -0.33 7.10 -8.42
C ARG A 33 0.36 5.95 -7.70
N VAL A 34 1.16 6.26 -6.69
CA VAL A 34 1.96 5.30 -5.93
C VAL A 34 1.37 5.16 -4.52
N GLY A 35 1.12 3.93 -4.08
CA GLY A 35 0.56 3.64 -2.75
C GLY A 35 1.56 2.99 -1.83
N THR A 36 1.84 1.70 -2.04
CA THR A 36 2.63 0.84 -1.13
C THR A 36 3.98 1.43 -0.74
N ARG A 37 4.68 2.07 -1.68
CA ARG A 37 5.96 2.73 -1.43
C ARG A 37 5.87 3.85 -0.39
N PHE A 38 4.73 4.58 -0.34
CA PHE A 38 4.55 5.69 0.60
C PHE A 38 4.06 5.25 1.99
N ILE A 39 3.69 3.98 2.18
CA ILE A 39 3.39 3.46 3.52
C ILE A 39 4.64 3.48 4.42
N VAL A 40 5.82 3.35 3.82
CA VAL A 40 7.11 3.43 4.53
C VAL A 40 7.73 4.84 4.51
N ALA A 41 6.96 5.86 4.15
CA ALA A 41 7.42 7.24 4.36
C ALA A 41 7.46 7.57 5.86
N GLU A 42 8.45 8.36 6.29
CA GLU A 42 8.55 8.82 7.69
C GLU A 42 7.33 9.60 8.13
N GLU A 43 6.72 10.36 7.20
CA GLU A 43 5.54 11.17 7.40
C GLU A 43 4.24 10.36 7.39
N ALA A 44 4.27 9.10 6.93
CA ALA A 44 3.12 8.22 7.01
C ALA A 44 2.86 7.84 8.48
N GLU A 45 1.61 7.88 8.88
CA GLU A 45 1.22 7.44 10.23
C GLU A 45 1.08 5.90 10.32
N ALA A 46 1.66 5.17 9.40
CA ALA A 46 1.59 3.71 9.38
C ALA A 46 2.31 3.09 10.58
N HIS A 47 1.75 2.02 11.12
CA HIS A 47 2.32 1.32 12.27
C HIS A 47 3.70 0.74 11.91
N PRO A 48 4.74 0.85 12.78
CA PRO A 48 6.09 0.37 12.48
C PRO A 48 6.17 -1.12 12.15
N GLN A 49 5.35 -1.96 12.79
CA GLN A 49 5.28 -3.39 12.48
C GLN A 49 4.73 -3.65 11.07
N TYR A 50 3.75 -2.85 10.63
CA TYR A 50 3.24 -2.92 9.27
C TYR A 50 4.30 -2.47 8.25
N GLN A 51 4.98 -1.34 8.49
CA GLN A 51 6.10 -0.90 7.64
C GLN A 51 7.19 -1.97 7.53
N LYS A 52 7.55 -2.59 8.67
CA LYS A 52 8.51 -3.67 8.70
C LYS A 52 8.05 -4.89 7.88
N ALA A 53 6.78 -5.27 7.98
CA ALA A 53 6.24 -6.37 7.20
C ALA A 53 6.34 -6.11 5.69
N LEU A 54 6.12 -4.86 5.23
CA LEU A 54 6.27 -4.49 3.83
C LEU A 54 7.73 -4.51 3.35
N ILE A 55 8.68 -4.11 4.20
CA ILE A 55 10.13 -4.08 3.86
C ILE A 55 10.67 -5.51 3.61
N TYR A 56 10.11 -6.51 4.28
CA TYR A 56 10.56 -7.91 4.14
C TYR A 56 9.71 -8.74 3.19
N ALA A 57 8.69 -8.14 2.56
CA ALA A 57 7.78 -8.85 1.68
C ALA A 57 8.23 -8.80 0.22
N GLU A 58 8.01 -9.90 -0.48
CA GLU A 58 8.16 -10.02 -1.93
C GLU A 58 6.79 -9.96 -2.62
N PRO A 59 6.70 -9.72 -3.93
CA PRO A 59 5.44 -9.70 -4.66
C PRO A 59 4.59 -10.96 -4.47
N GLU A 60 5.24 -12.12 -4.37
CA GLU A 60 4.62 -13.43 -4.17
C GLU A 60 3.96 -13.58 -2.80
N ASP A 61 4.35 -12.77 -1.82
CA ASP A 61 3.73 -12.72 -0.50
C ASP A 61 2.38 -11.97 -0.52
N THR A 62 2.04 -11.33 -1.63
CA THR A 62 0.77 -10.62 -1.77
C THR A 62 -0.32 -11.52 -2.34
N VAL A 63 -1.56 -11.24 -1.97
CA VAL A 63 -2.75 -11.96 -2.48
C VAL A 63 -3.91 -11.01 -2.69
N VAL A 64 -4.66 -11.20 -3.78
CA VAL A 64 -5.96 -10.53 -3.99
C VAL A 64 -7.02 -11.31 -3.21
N THR A 65 -7.80 -10.61 -2.40
CA THR A 65 -8.80 -11.20 -1.52
C THR A 65 -9.94 -10.22 -1.27
N GLU A 66 -11.03 -10.71 -0.69
CA GLU A 66 -12.12 -9.91 -0.12
C GLU A 66 -12.27 -10.16 1.40
N VAL A 67 -11.26 -10.75 2.05
CA VAL A 67 -11.33 -11.14 3.46
C VAL A 67 -11.56 -9.96 4.39
N PHE A 68 -10.93 -8.81 4.13
CA PHE A 68 -11.09 -7.60 4.95
C PHE A 68 -12.22 -6.72 4.42
N SER A 69 -13.45 -7.19 4.49
CA SER A 69 -14.63 -6.60 3.84
C SER A 69 -15.80 -6.26 4.78
N GLU A 70 -15.65 -6.37 6.11
CA GLU A 70 -16.76 -6.14 7.04
C GLU A 70 -17.43 -4.77 6.84
N ASN A 71 -16.66 -3.72 6.56
CA ASN A 71 -17.14 -2.36 6.25
C ASN A 71 -16.90 -1.95 4.80
N TRP A 72 -16.52 -2.86 3.93
CA TRP A 72 -16.23 -2.63 2.51
C TRP A 72 -16.56 -3.86 1.65
N PRO A 73 -17.85 -4.21 1.50
CA PRO A 73 -18.29 -5.43 0.82
C PRO A 73 -18.01 -5.37 -0.70
N ASN A 74 -17.78 -6.54 -1.30
CA ASN A 74 -17.59 -6.73 -2.75
C ASN A 74 -16.44 -5.85 -3.32
N ALA A 75 -15.41 -5.65 -2.54
CA ALA A 75 -14.24 -4.86 -2.92
C ALA A 75 -12.97 -5.73 -2.90
N PRO A 76 -12.61 -6.37 -4.02
CA PRO A 76 -11.35 -7.08 -4.14
C PRO A 76 -10.17 -6.15 -3.85
N HIS A 77 -9.28 -6.58 -2.98
CA HIS A 77 -8.12 -5.82 -2.55
C HIS A 77 -6.89 -6.71 -2.42
N ARG A 78 -5.70 -6.09 -2.48
CA ARG A 78 -4.44 -6.82 -2.33
C ARG A 78 -3.79 -6.50 -0.98
N VAL A 79 -3.39 -7.57 -0.27
CA VAL A 79 -2.74 -7.52 1.04
C VAL A 79 -1.62 -8.53 1.10
N LEU A 80 -0.81 -8.48 2.17
CA LEU A 80 0.11 -9.59 2.48
C LEU A 80 -0.70 -10.83 2.89
N ARG A 81 -0.38 -11.97 2.30
CA ARG A 81 -1.00 -13.28 2.58
C ARG A 81 -0.94 -13.63 4.07
N SER A 82 0.18 -13.33 4.72
CA SER A 82 0.37 -13.56 6.16
C SER A 82 -0.71 -12.91 7.02
N SER A 83 -1.19 -11.71 6.64
CA SER A 83 -2.26 -11.03 7.38
C SER A 83 -3.62 -11.71 7.23
N VAL A 84 -3.90 -12.31 6.06
CA VAL A 84 -5.10 -13.12 5.82
C VAL A 84 -5.07 -14.39 6.69
N GLU A 85 -3.96 -15.10 6.66
CA GLU A 85 -3.76 -16.33 7.44
C GLU A 85 -3.88 -16.06 8.95
N ALA A 86 -3.26 -14.98 9.44
CA ALA A 86 -3.36 -14.58 10.84
C ALA A 86 -4.80 -14.20 11.23
N ALA A 87 -5.51 -13.44 10.38
CA ALA A 87 -6.90 -13.08 10.63
C ALA A 87 -7.84 -14.30 10.66
N GLN A 88 -7.61 -15.27 9.78
CA GLN A 88 -8.37 -16.52 9.75
C GLN A 88 -8.08 -17.43 10.95
N ALA A 89 -6.84 -17.45 11.43
CA ALA A 89 -6.43 -18.24 12.59
C ALA A 89 -6.88 -17.60 13.93
N PHE A 90 -7.12 -16.30 13.97
CA PHE A 90 -7.52 -15.57 15.17
C PHE A 90 -8.91 -16.01 15.64
N LYS A 91 -9.07 -16.29 16.96
CA LYS A 91 -10.30 -16.89 17.53
C LYS A 91 -11.31 -15.86 18.07
N GLY A 92 -10.92 -14.59 18.18
CA GLY A 92 -11.79 -13.54 18.71
C GLY A 92 -12.50 -12.76 17.60
N GLU A 93 -13.40 -11.87 17.99
CA GLU A 93 -14.06 -10.91 17.09
C GLU A 93 -13.29 -9.58 17.01
N VAL A 94 -12.62 -9.19 18.09
CA VAL A 94 -11.87 -7.94 18.21
C VAL A 94 -10.39 -8.28 18.21
N VAL A 95 -9.67 -7.80 17.20
CA VAL A 95 -8.22 -8.01 17.02
C VAL A 95 -7.37 -6.96 17.74
N GLY A 96 -7.97 -5.84 18.15
CA GLY A 96 -7.27 -4.77 18.87
C GLY A 96 -8.08 -3.49 18.98
N GLN A 97 -7.37 -2.37 19.02
CA GLN A 97 -7.96 -1.03 19.05
C GLN A 97 -7.32 -0.14 18.00
N ARG A 98 -8.10 0.77 17.45
CA ARG A 98 -7.65 1.79 16.50
C ARG A 98 -8.24 3.15 16.84
N ARG A 99 -7.58 4.21 16.40
CA ARG A 99 -8.08 5.57 16.52
C ARG A 99 -8.97 5.93 15.33
N LEU A 100 -10.13 6.51 15.58
CA LEU A 100 -10.97 7.10 14.54
C LEU A 100 -10.37 8.44 14.10
N ALA A 101 -10.16 8.60 12.80
CA ALA A 101 -9.63 9.85 12.24
C ALA A 101 -10.59 11.05 12.45
N SER A 102 -11.90 10.81 12.52
CA SER A 102 -12.93 11.84 12.65
C SER A 102 -13.03 12.43 14.05
N SER A 103 -12.85 11.63 15.10
CA SER A 103 -13.06 12.04 16.50
C SER A 103 -11.80 11.93 17.36
N GLY A 104 -10.80 11.20 16.92
CA GLY A 104 -9.64 10.85 17.74
C GLY A 104 -9.91 9.78 18.81
N GLU A 105 -11.11 9.24 18.86
CA GLU A 105 -11.52 8.23 19.83
C GLU A 105 -10.89 6.86 19.52
N MET A 106 -10.50 6.13 20.57
CA MET A 106 -10.06 4.74 20.45
C MET A 106 -11.28 3.82 20.43
N VAL A 107 -11.39 3.02 19.37
CA VAL A 107 -12.49 2.06 19.18
C VAL A 107 -11.96 0.66 18.91
N PRO A 108 -12.75 -0.40 19.21
CA PRO A 108 -12.36 -1.75 18.85
C PRO A 108 -12.10 -1.88 17.34
N ALA A 109 -11.01 -2.52 16.98
CA ALA A 109 -10.72 -3.00 15.64
C ALA A 109 -11.24 -4.42 15.51
N LYS A 110 -12.22 -4.64 14.63
CA LYS A 110 -12.80 -5.96 14.46
C LYS A 110 -11.99 -6.80 13.48
N ARG A 111 -12.08 -8.11 13.67
CA ARG A 111 -11.51 -9.06 12.72
C ARG A 111 -12.20 -8.88 11.35
N PHE A 112 -11.43 -8.92 10.29
CA PHE A 112 -11.88 -8.72 8.90
C PHE A 112 -12.38 -7.31 8.57
N GLU A 113 -12.21 -6.34 9.47
CA GLU A 113 -12.53 -4.94 9.18
C GLU A 113 -11.49 -4.33 8.23
N SER A 114 -11.97 -3.56 7.24
CA SER A 114 -11.12 -2.81 6.32
C SER A 114 -10.61 -1.54 7.01
N ILE A 115 -9.47 -1.64 7.66
CA ILE A 115 -8.84 -0.54 8.41
C ILE A 115 -7.43 -0.24 7.92
N THR A 116 -6.92 0.92 8.27
CA THR A 116 -5.50 1.25 8.15
C THR A 116 -4.86 1.22 9.53
N MET A 117 -3.76 0.48 9.66
CA MET A 117 -3.00 0.45 10.90
C MET A 117 -2.15 1.70 11.03
N THR A 118 -2.51 2.57 11.96
CA THR A 118 -1.76 3.75 12.35
C THR A 118 -0.85 3.45 13.53
N ARG A 119 0.04 4.39 13.89
CA ARG A 119 0.97 4.26 15.04
C ARG A 119 0.26 3.98 16.36
N ASP A 120 -0.98 4.42 16.50
CA ASP A 120 -1.80 4.24 17.72
C ASP A 120 -2.57 2.92 17.74
N THR A 121 -2.52 2.13 16.67
CA THR A 121 -3.20 0.84 16.59
C THR A 121 -2.52 -0.16 17.53
N THR A 122 -3.30 -0.91 18.29
CA THR A 122 -2.80 -1.89 19.26
C THR A 122 -3.53 -3.22 19.12
N GLY A 123 -2.93 -4.30 19.64
CA GLY A 123 -3.52 -5.63 19.64
C GLY A 123 -2.76 -6.63 18.77
N THR A 124 -3.46 -7.56 18.15
CA THR A 124 -2.88 -8.58 17.25
C THR A 124 -2.78 -8.00 15.85
N LEU A 125 -1.74 -7.20 15.63
CA LEU A 125 -1.53 -6.43 14.40
C LEU A 125 -1.39 -7.34 13.18
N GLU A 126 -0.85 -8.54 13.34
CA GLU A 126 -0.70 -9.54 12.29
C GLU A 126 -2.05 -9.96 11.70
N ALA A 127 -3.13 -9.92 12.51
CA ALA A 127 -4.48 -10.26 12.08
C ALA A 127 -5.27 -9.07 11.48
N MET A 128 -4.61 -7.93 11.30
CA MET A 128 -5.17 -6.75 10.64
C MET A 128 -4.69 -6.64 9.20
N PRO A 129 -5.39 -5.93 8.30
CA PRO A 129 -5.01 -5.87 6.88
C PRO A 129 -3.67 -5.18 6.65
N HIS A 130 -2.72 -5.89 6.07
CA HIS A 130 -1.46 -5.33 5.57
C HIS A 130 -1.61 -5.04 4.07
N TRP A 131 -2.19 -3.87 3.73
CA TRP A 131 -2.39 -3.45 2.35
C TRP A 131 -1.07 -3.40 1.61
N ALA A 132 -0.95 -4.14 0.53
CA ALA A 132 0.28 -4.23 -0.24
C ALA A 132 -0.01 -4.54 -1.71
N GLY A 133 0.40 -3.66 -2.61
CA GLY A 133 0.47 -3.98 -4.03
C GLY A 133 1.75 -4.75 -4.37
N GLU A 134 1.84 -5.30 -5.57
CA GLU A 134 3.05 -6.01 -6.07
C GLU A 134 4.28 -5.09 -6.15
N SER A 135 4.09 -3.75 -6.10
CA SER A 135 5.18 -2.79 -5.92
C SER A 135 5.90 -2.90 -4.58
N VAL A 136 5.51 -3.83 -3.72
CA VAL A 136 6.20 -4.13 -2.45
C VAL A 136 7.68 -4.47 -2.68
N ALA A 137 8.04 -5.09 -3.80
CA ALA A 137 9.44 -5.32 -4.20
C ALA A 137 10.32 -4.05 -4.25
N SER A 138 9.71 -2.87 -4.33
CA SER A 138 10.43 -1.59 -4.31
C SER A 138 10.48 -0.95 -2.92
N VAL A 139 10.01 -1.63 -1.88
CA VAL A 139 9.97 -1.14 -0.50
C VAL A 139 11.16 -1.67 0.26
N GLU A 140 12.20 -0.86 0.45
CA GLU A 140 13.46 -1.33 1.05
C GLU A 140 13.68 -0.81 2.48
N LYS A 141 13.21 0.41 2.77
CA LYS A 141 13.46 1.09 4.05
C LYS A 141 12.44 2.18 4.31
N VAL A 142 12.36 2.60 5.57
CA VAL A 142 11.67 3.85 5.96
C VAL A 142 12.56 5.03 5.57
N GLN A 143 11.99 6.05 4.93
CA GLN A 143 12.70 7.26 4.49
C GLN A 143 11.73 8.42 4.28
N PRO A 144 12.19 9.69 4.23
CA PRO A 144 11.33 10.82 3.96
C PRO A 144 10.57 10.69 2.64
N ALA A 145 9.32 11.14 2.59
CA ALA A 145 8.49 11.13 1.38
C ALA A 145 9.17 11.89 0.22
N ALA A 146 9.86 13.00 0.52
CA ALA A 146 10.64 13.73 -0.48
C ALA A 146 11.71 12.86 -1.13
N ALA A 147 12.45 12.05 -0.35
CA ALA A 147 13.46 11.16 -0.89
C ALA A 147 12.85 10.07 -1.80
N ILE A 148 11.66 9.55 -1.45
CA ILE A 148 10.93 8.62 -2.31
C ILE A 148 10.58 9.27 -3.65
N ILE A 149 10.11 10.52 -3.62
CA ILE A 149 9.76 11.28 -4.83
C ILE A 149 11.01 11.50 -5.69
N ASP A 150 12.09 11.95 -5.08
CA ASP A 150 13.36 12.23 -5.78
C ASP A 150 13.93 10.97 -6.45
N GLU A 151 13.88 9.81 -5.77
CA GLU A 151 14.30 8.52 -6.35
C GLU A 151 13.44 8.16 -7.57
N LEU A 152 12.11 8.25 -7.45
CA LEU A 152 11.17 7.91 -8.53
C LEU A 152 11.36 8.83 -9.74
N VAL A 153 11.44 10.15 -9.52
CA VAL A 153 11.50 11.15 -10.58
C VAL A 153 12.88 11.10 -11.26
N SER A 154 13.97 11.12 -10.49
CA SER A 154 15.33 11.13 -11.06
C SER A 154 15.62 9.87 -11.89
N GLU A 155 15.18 8.69 -11.42
CA GLU A 155 15.32 7.47 -12.20
C GLU A 155 14.48 7.51 -13.47
N ALA A 156 13.21 7.95 -13.38
CA ALA A 156 12.33 8.05 -14.54
C ALA A 156 12.87 9.02 -15.59
N GLU A 157 13.31 10.22 -15.19
CA GLU A 157 13.91 11.20 -16.08
C GLU A 157 15.14 10.65 -16.78
N ARG A 158 16.06 10.04 -16.04
CA ARG A 158 17.26 9.43 -16.61
C ARG A 158 16.92 8.40 -17.68
N LEU A 159 15.94 7.53 -17.43
CA LEU A 159 15.51 6.49 -18.37
C LEU A 159 14.85 7.08 -19.61
N LEU A 160 13.97 8.06 -19.46
CA LEU A 160 13.28 8.72 -20.58
C LEU A 160 14.26 9.52 -21.46
N HIS A 161 15.32 10.09 -20.87
CA HIS A 161 16.35 10.80 -21.64
C HIS A 161 17.26 9.87 -22.46
N THR A 162 17.43 8.62 -22.08
CA THR A 162 18.24 7.64 -22.83
C THR A 162 17.54 7.12 -24.10
N TRP A 163 16.28 7.44 -24.31
CA TRP A 163 15.47 7.00 -25.47
C TRP A 163 15.32 8.07 -26.56
N LYS A 164 16.15 9.12 -26.53
CA LYS A 164 16.17 10.19 -27.54
C LYS A 164 17.12 9.85 -28.70
#